data_9610d71215d34b8fa4c21fc3356160e9
#
_entry.id   9610d71215d34b8fa4c21fc3356160e9
#
_cell.length_a   1.000
_cell.length_b   1.000
_cell.length_c   1.000
_cell.angle_alpha   90.00
_cell.angle_beta   90.00
_cell.angle_gamma   90.00
#
_symmetry.space_group_name_H-M   'P 1'
#
loop_
_entity.id
_entity.type
_entity.pdbx_description
1 polymer ?
#
loop_
_entity_poly.entity_id
_entity_poly.type
_entity_poly.pdbx_seq_one_letter_code
_entity_poly.pdbx_strand_id
1 'polypeptide(L)'
;MTKNEILNSDWGVRISAAGNPNTPVEVLTELAKDSDWSVRCSAAGNPNTPGYKETTYDFVVTKNYVAVKGTNHMWYKHNYPQIAPFYTCRCFCGSREQLLARIYSIDNISCDPAIRIRILNALDNKFKEVFGR
;
A
#
# COMPACT_ATOMS: atom_id res chain seq x y z
N MET A 1 24.20 0.73 2.05
CA MET A 1 24.34 0.10 0.72
C MET A 1 24.43 1.17 -0.36
N THR A 2 25.30 0.96 -1.32
CA THR A 2 25.36 1.80 -2.51
C THR A 2 24.21 1.45 -3.47
N LYS A 3 23.96 2.33 -4.46
CA LYS A 3 23.00 2.07 -5.52
C LYS A 3 23.25 0.72 -6.21
N ASN A 4 24.51 0.45 -6.61
CA ASN A 4 24.86 -0.78 -7.30
C ASN A 4 24.65 -2.03 -6.41
N GLU A 5 24.95 -1.93 -5.13
CA GLU A 5 24.72 -3.02 -4.17
C GLU A 5 23.24 -3.36 -4.09
N ILE A 6 22.37 -2.36 -3.99
CA ILE A 6 20.92 -2.55 -3.92
C ILE A 6 20.40 -3.18 -5.21
N LEU A 7 20.77 -2.64 -6.37
CA LEU A 7 20.28 -3.10 -7.67
C LEU A 7 20.75 -4.50 -8.02
N ASN A 8 21.90 -4.92 -7.49
CA ASN A 8 22.45 -6.27 -7.70
C ASN A 8 22.09 -7.26 -6.61
N SER A 9 21.31 -6.85 -5.61
CA SER A 9 20.83 -7.71 -4.53
C SER A 9 19.64 -8.57 -5.00
N ASP A 10 19.22 -9.53 -4.16
CA ASP A 10 18.03 -10.31 -4.45
C ASP A 10 16.77 -9.43 -4.43
N TRP A 11 15.66 -9.99 -4.93
CA TRP A 11 14.41 -9.26 -5.04
C TRP A 11 13.87 -8.78 -3.68
N GLY A 12 14.13 -9.50 -2.60
CA GLY A 12 13.69 -9.13 -1.25
C GLY A 12 14.33 -7.83 -0.78
N VAL A 13 15.64 -7.67 -1.02
CA VAL A 13 16.36 -6.42 -0.72
C VAL A 13 15.86 -5.30 -1.61
N ARG A 14 15.65 -5.56 -2.90
CA ARG A 14 15.15 -4.56 -3.83
C ARG A 14 13.73 -4.10 -3.46
N ILE A 15 12.83 -5.01 -3.07
CA ILE A 15 11.48 -4.66 -2.60
C ILE A 15 11.55 -3.78 -1.35
N SER A 16 12.36 -4.14 -0.38
CA SER A 16 12.52 -3.36 0.85
C SER A 16 13.03 -1.95 0.56
N ALA A 17 14.02 -1.82 -0.31
CA ALA A 17 14.54 -0.52 -0.72
C ALA A 17 13.48 0.30 -1.46
N ALA A 18 12.72 -0.32 -2.35
CA ALA A 18 11.67 0.35 -3.12
C ALA A 18 10.58 0.94 -2.22
N GLY A 19 10.23 0.25 -1.13
CA GLY A 19 9.22 0.70 -0.18
C GLY A 19 9.73 1.64 0.90
N ASN A 20 11.03 1.82 1.03
CA ASN A 20 11.62 2.65 2.08
C ASN A 20 11.58 4.12 1.70
N PRO A 21 10.94 5.01 2.52
CA PRO A 21 10.89 6.44 2.22
C PRO A 21 12.25 7.14 2.25
N ASN A 22 13.27 6.51 2.86
CA ASN A 22 14.63 7.05 2.93
C ASN A 22 15.52 6.63 1.74
N THR A 23 15.03 5.81 0.83
CA THR A 23 15.79 5.40 -0.34
C THR A 23 16.02 6.59 -1.27
N PRO A 24 17.27 6.81 -1.73
CA PRO A 24 17.57 7.92 -2.65
C PRO A 24 16.76 7.86 -3.93
N VAL A 25 16.44 9.04 -4.49
CA VAL A 25 15.64 9.19 -5.71
C VAL A 25 16.25 8.44 -6.90
N GLU A 26 17.57 8.45 -7.03
CA GLU A 26 18.28 7.74 -8.12
C GLU A 26 18.02 6.24 -8.06
N VAL A 27 17.99 5.68 -6.85
CA VAL A 27 17.71 4.25 -6.63
C VAL A 27 16.26 3.94 -6.95
N LEU A 28 15.33 4.78 -6.47
CA LEU A 28 13.90 4.61 -6.75
C LEU A 28 13.59 4.67 -8.24
N THR A 29 14.26 5.55 -8.97
CA THR A 29 14.10 5.66 -10.41
C THR A 29 14.44 4.34 -11.12
N GLU A 30 15.52 3.69 -10.70
CA GLU A 30 15.91 2.39 -11.27
C GLU A 30 14.99 1.26 -10.81
N LEU A 31 14.59 1.26 -9.53
CA LEU A 31 13.68 0.23 -8.99
C LEU A 31 12.29 0.30 -9.64
N ALA A 32 11.86 1.48 -10.07
CA ALA A 32 10.61 1.66 -10.81
C ALA A 32 10.62 0.97 -12.18
N LYS A 33 11.80 0.62 -12.70
CA LYS A 33 12.02 -0.07 -13.97
C LYS A 33 12.49 -1.52 -13.77
N ASP A 34 12.46 -2.02 -12.54
CA ASP A 34 12.97 -3.34 -12.20
C ASP A 34 12.28 -4.44 -13.03
N SER A 35 13.01 -5.49 -13.34
CA SER A 35 12.48 -6.65 -14.05
C SER A 35 11.41 -7.39 -13.24
N ASP A 36 11.49 -7.34 -11.92
CA ASP A 36 10.50 -7.95 -11.02
C ASP A 36 9.34 -6.97 -10.78
N TRP A 37 8.12 -7.41 -11.09
CA TRP A 37 6.94 -6.58 -10.96
C TRP A 37 6.64 -6.18 -9.50
N SER A 38 6.98 -7.03 -8.53
CA SER A 38 6.79 -6.71 -7.11
C SER A 38 7.65 -5.54 -6.68
N VAL A 39 8.87 -5.46 -7.20
CA VAL A 39 9.78 -4.34 -6.96
C VAL A 39 9.22 -3.07 -7.60
N ARG A 40 8.76 -3.15 -8.84
CA ARG A 40 8.13 -1.99 -9.52
C ARG A 40 6.92 -1.49 -8.75
N CYS A 41 6.08 -2.39 -8.24
CA CYS A 41 4.89 -2.02 -7.45
C CYS A 41 5.27 -1.30 -6.16
N SER A 42 6.27 -1.79 -5.44
CA SER A 42 6.75 -1.14 -4.21
C SER A 42 7.30 0.26 -4.50
N ALA A 43 8.09 0.41 -5.57
CA ALA A 43 8.59 1.71 -6.00
C ALA A 43 7.46 2.66 -6.38
N ALA A 44 6.47 2.16 -7.12
CA ALA A 44 5.30 2.97 -7.53
C ALA A 44 4.48 3.46 -6.32
N GLY A 45 4.47 2.71 -5.23
CA GLY A 45 3.81 3.11 -3.99
C GLY A 45 4.61 4.08 -3.13
N ASN A 46 5.88 4.31 -3.44
CA ASN A 46 6.73 5.21 -2.67
C ASN A 46 6.56 6.66 -3.12
N PRO A 47 6.12 7.57 -2.23
CA PRO A 47 5.88 8.98 -2.60
C PRO A 47 7.11 9.70 -3.15
N ASN A 48 8.32 9.23 -2.82
CA ASN A 48 9.56 9.83 -3.27
C ASN A 48 10.00 9.37 -4.67
N THR A 49 9.32 8.41 -5.24
CA THR A 49 9.61 7.93 -6.60
C THR A 49 9.21 9.01 -7.61
N PRO A 50 10.12 9.42 -8.53
CA PRO A 50 9.76 10.38 -9.58
C PRO A 50 8.56 9.91 -10.40
N GLY A 51 7.62 10.82 -10.66
CA GLY A 51 6.37 10.49 -11.34
C GLY A 51 5.26 9.95 -10.45
N TYR A 52 5.51 9.80 -9.15
CA TYR A 52 4.43 9.47 -8.21
C TYR A 52 3.33 10.52 -8.31
N LYS A 53 2.11 10.03 -8.46
CA LYS A 53 0.93 10.91 -8.49
C LYS A 53 0.03 10.55 -7.33
N GLU A 54 -0.29 11.56 -6.53
CA GLU A 54 -1.30 11.41 -5.50
C GLU A 54 -2.65 11.21 -6.18
N THR A 55 -3.32 10.12 -5.82
CA THR A 55 -4.65 9.80 -6.35
C THR A 55 -5.69 10.29 -5.35
N THR A 56 -6.68 11.02 -5.85
CA THR A 56 -7.84 11.42 -5.04
C THR A 56 -8.81 10.24 -4.96
N TYR A 57 -9.22 9.90 -3.74
CA TYR A 57 -10.16 8.81 -3.49
C TYR A 57 -11.47 9.34 -2.93
N ASP A 58 -12.57 8.66 -3.25
CA ASP A 58 -13.87 8.94 -2.66
C ASP A 58 -14.00 8.21 -1.33
N PHE A 59 -14.26 8.97 -0.27
CA PHE A 59 -14.41 8.44 1.08
C PHE A 59 -15.84 8.57 1.57
N VAL A 60 -16.25 7.58 2.38
CA VAL A 60 -17.46 7.67 3.21
C VAL A 60 -17.02 7.62 4.66
N VAL A 61 -17.42 8.61 5.44
CA VAL A 61 -17.04 8.74 6.85
C VAL A 61 -18.28 8.65 7.71
N THR A 62 -18.27 7.72 8.66
CA THR A 62 -19.31 7.60 9.69
C THR A 62 -18.64 7.57 11.07
N LYS A 63 -19.43 7.61 12.14
CA LYS A 63 -18.88 7.50 13.49
C LYS A 63 -18.20 6.15 13.77
N ASN A 64 -18.51 5.10 12.99
CA ASN A 64 -18.05 3.74 13.22
C ASN A 64 -17.01 3.27 12.21
N TYR A 65 -16.84 3.97 11.09
CA TYR A 65 -15.87 3.56 10.08
C TYR A 65 -15.53 4.68 9.10
N VAL A 66 -14.40 4.48 8.41
CA VAL A 66 -14.07 5.18 7.16
C VAL A 66 -14.07 4.12 6.06
N ALA A 67 -14.70 4.41 4.95
CA ALA A 67 -14.67 3.57 3.77
C ALA A 67 -14.06 4.33 2.59
N VAL A 68 -13.41 3.59 1.69
CA VAL A 68 -12.86 4.12 0.45
C VAL A 68 -13.32 3.25 -0.71
N LYS A 69 -13.63 3.89 -1.84
CA LYS A 69 -13.98 3.17 -3.06
C LYS A 69 -12.71 2.58 -3.67
N GLY A 70 -12.64 1.24 -3.72
CA GLY A 70 -11.58 0.52 -4.42
C GLY A 70 -11.89 0.34 -5.90
N THR A 71 -11.17 -0.55 -6.56
CA THR A 71 -11.35 -0.81 -8.00
C THR A 71 -12.70 -1.46 -8.31
N ASN A 72 -13.12 -2.43 -7.51
CA ASN A 72 -14.33 -3.22 -7.74
C ASN A 72 -15.33 -3.18 -6.57
N HIS A 73 -14.91 -2.76 -5.40
CA HIS A 73 -15.73 -2.77 -4.18
C HIS A 73 -15.17 -1.82 -3.16
N MET A 74 -15.96 -1.55 -2.10
CA MET A 74 -15.57 -0.67 -1.01
C MET A 74 -14.64 -1.38 -0.03
N TRP A 75 -13.71 -0.62 0.51
CA TRP A 75 -12.82 -1.05 1.58
C TRP A 75 -13.17 -0.25 2.83
N TYR A 76 -13.28 -0.92 3.98
CA TYR A 76 -13.70 -0.33 5.25
C TYR A 76 -12.61 -0.50 6.30
N LYS A 77 -12.36 0.56 7.07
CA LYS A 77 -11.60 0.48 8.32
C LYS A 77 -12.53 0.87 9.45
N HIS A 78 -12.75 -0.05 10.39
CA HIS A 78 -13.75 0.06 11.44
C HIS A 78 -13.17 0.65 12.71
N ASN A 79 -13.96 1.51 13.38
CA ASN A 79 -13.59 2.19 14.60
C ASN A 79 -14.59 1.83 15.72
N TYR A 80 -14.22 0.84 16.53
CA TYR A 80 -14.96 0.49 17.75
C TYR A 80 -14.05 0.75 18.95
N PRO A 81 -14.52 1.51 19.98
CA PRO A 81 -13.66 1.98 21.06
C PRO A 81 -12.95 0.90 21.85
N GLN A 82 -13.55 -0.30 21.97
CA GLN A 82 -13.02 -1.37 22.80
C GLN A 82 -12.06 -2.31 22.11
N ILE A 83 -11.88 -2.18 20.79
CA ILE A 83 -11.00 -3.07 20.03
C ILE A 83 -10.12 -2.28 19.08
N ALA A 84 -9.01 -2.89 18.66
CA ALA A 84 -8.14 -2.30 17.66
C ALA A 84 -8.87 -2.17 16.33
N PRO A 85 -8.58 -1.13 15.53
CA PRO A 85 -9.15 -1.00 14.20
C PRO A 85 -8.90 -2.24 13.35
N PHE A 86 -9.89 -2.64 12.57
CA PHE A 86 -9.78 -3.77 11.66
C PHE A 86 -10.39 -3.41 10.30
N TYR A 87 -10.11 -4.24 9.30
CA TYR A 87 -10.47 -3.97 7.91
C TYR A 87 -11.45 -4.99 7.39
N THR A 88 -12.39 -4.55 6.57
CA THR A 88 -13.28 -5.43 5.82
C THR A 88 -13.29 -5.03 4.35
N CYS A 89 -13.37 -6.03 3.48
CA CYS A 89 -13.37 -5.86 2.04
C CYS A 89 -13.92 -7.14 1.42
N ARG A 90 -15.12 -7.11 0.87
CA ARG A 90 -15.83 -8.31 0.39
C ARG A 90 -15.89 -9.40 1.48
N CYS A 91 -15.22 -10.54 1.19
CA CYS A 91 -15.16 -11.68 2.12
C CYS A 91 -14.05 -11.56 3.16
N PHE A 92 -13.21 -10.53 3.07
CA PHE A 92 -12.09 -10.35 3.98
C PHE A 92 -12.53 -9.63 5.25
N CYS A 93 -12.02 -10.10 6.39
CA CYS A 93 -12.11 -9.40 7.67
C CYS A 93 -10.84 -9.70 8.46
N GLY A 94 -10.13 -8.68 8.91
CA GLY A 94 -8.91 -8.91 9.68
C GLY A 94 -8.06 -7.67 9.92
N SER A 95 -6.84 -7.90 10.40
CA SER A 95 -5.84 -6.88 10.69
C SER A 95 -5.19 -6.34 9.41
N ARG A 96 -4.41 -5.27 9.56
CA ARG A 96 -3.63 -4.70 8.45
C ARG A 96 -2.63 -5.72 7.90
N GLU A 97 -1.95 -6.46 8.77
CA GLU A 97 -0.98 -7.49 8.37
C GLU A 97 -1.65 -8.61 7.58
N GLN A 98 -2.82 -9.05 7.99
CA GLN A 98 -3.60 -10.07 7.28
C GLN A 98 -4.05 -9.56 5.92
N LEU A 99 -4.47 -8.30 5.83
CA LEU A 99 -4.87 -7.67 4.57
C LEU A 99 -3.68 -7.53 3.63
N LEU A 100 -2.52 -7.10 4.12
CA LEU A 100 -1.29 -7.03 3.32
C LEU A 100 -0.90 -8.40 2.78
N ALA A 101 -0.96 -9.44 3.61
CA ALA A 101 -0.66 -10.80 3.17
C ALA A 101 -1.60 -11.24 2.03
N ARG A 102 -2.88 -10.89 2.12
CA ARG A 102 -3.85 -11.17 1.07
C ARG A 102 -3.57 -10.39 -0.21
N ILE A 103 -3.17 -9.12 -0.09
CA ILE A 103 -2.82 -8.28 -1.26
C ILE A 103 -1.64 -8.88 -2.03
N TYR A 104 -0.65 -9.41 -1.32
CA TYR A 104 0.54 -10.01 -1.93
C TYR A 104 0.34 -11.50 -2.30
N SER A 105 -0.83 -12.06 -2.05
CA SER A 105 -1.10 -13.46 -2.41
C SER A 105 -1.02 -13.68 -3.92
N ILE A 106 -0.43 -14.81 -4.31
CA ILE A 106 -0.27 -15.22 -5.71
C ILE A 106 -1.62 -15.34 -6.43
N ASP A 107 -2.69 -15.64 -5.70
CA ASP A 107 -4.02 -15.84 -6.28
C ASP A 107 -4.70 -14.54 -6.70
N ASN A 108 -4.10 -13.39 -6.41
CA ASN A 108 -4.64 -12.07 -6.75
C ASN A 108 -4.04 -11.52 -8.05
N ILE A 109 -4.10 -12.28 -9.11
CA ILE A 109 -3.48 -11.92 -10.40
C ILE A 109 -4.24 -10.79 -11.12
N SER A 110 -5.51 -10.58 -10.79
CA SER A 110 -6.38 -9.67 -11.54
C SER A 110 -6.25 -8.19 -11.21
N CYS A 111 -5.50 -7.84 -10.18
CA CYS A 111 -5.35 -6.45 -9.76
C CYS A 111 -3.94 -6.19 -9.24
N ASP A 112 -3.33 -5.11 -9.74
CA ASP A 112 -1.99 -4.69 -9.35
C ASP A 112 -1.93 -4.41 -7.83
N PRO A 113 -1.05 -5.11 -7.07
CA PRO A 113 -0.88 -4.85 -5.65
C PRO A 113 -0.52 -3.41 -5.30
N ALA A 114 0.19 -2.69 -6.17
CA ALA A 114 0.51 -1.29 -5.94
C ALA A 114 -0.75 -0.43 -5.82
N ILE A 115 -1.76 -0.69 -6.65
CA ILE A 115 -3.04 0.02 -6.58
C ILE A 115 -3.72 -0.25 -5.25
N ARG A 116 -3.74 -1.51 -4.81
CA ARG A 116 -4.34 -1.92 -3.54
C ARG A 116 -3.64 -1.31 -2.33
N ILE A 117 -2.32 -1.27 -2.36
CA ILE A 117 -1.53 -0.65 -1.27
C ILE A 117 -1.81 0.86 -1.20
N ARG A 118 -1.95 1.53 -2.33
CA ARG A 118 -2.32 2.95 -2.36
C ARG A 118 -3.70 3.19 -1.76
N ILE A 119 -4.66 2.33 -2.08
CA ILE A 119 -6.00 2.37 -1.49
C ILE A 119 -5.93 2.18 0.02
N LEU A 120 -5.18 1.18 0.48
CA LEU A 120 -4.99 0.91 1.90
C LEU A 120 -4.36 2.10 2.62
N ASN A 121 -3.31 2.69 2.06
CA ASN A 121 -2.65 3.85 2.65
C ASN A 121 -3.56 5.06 2.70
N ALA A 122 -4.35 5.29 1.67
CA ALA A 122 -5.34 6.38 1.64
C ALA A 122 -6.40 6.17 2.74
N LEU A 123 -6.87 4.94 2.90
CA LEU A 123 -7.82 4.56 3.95
C LEU A 123 -7.24 4.81 5.34
N ASP A 124 -6.01 4.36 5.58
CA ASP A 124 -5.33 4.56 6.87
C ASP A 124 -5.13 6.04 7.19
N ASN A 125 -4.71 6.84 6.22
CA ASN A 125 -4.49 8.26 6.41
C ASN A 125 -5.80 8.99 6.72
N LYS A 126 -6.87 8.66 6.02
CA LYS A 126 -8.18 9.26 6.28
C LYS A 126 -8.73 8.85 7.65
N PHE A 127 -8.56 7.59 8.02
CA PHE A 127 -8.98 7.08 9.33
C PHE A 127 -8.25 7.81 10.46
N LYS A 128 -6.94 8.01 10.32
CA LYS A 128 -6.14 8.74 11.31
C LYS A 128 -6.58 10.19 11.41
N GLU A 129 -6.86 10.83 10.28
CA GLU A 129 -7.36 12.21 10.22
C GLU A 129 -8.68 12.35 10.98
N VAL A 130 -9.60 11.39 10.82
CA VAL A 130 -10.95 11.44 11.39
C VAL A 130 -10.96 11.02 12.86
N PHE A 131 -10.27 9.94 13.21
CA PHE A 131 -10.36 9.30 14.54
C PHE A 131 -9.10 9.45 15.40
N GLY A 132 -7.99 9.90 14.84
CA GLY A 132 -6.73 10.05 15.58
C GLY A 132 -6.03 8.73 15.94
N ARG A 133 -6.41 7.65 15.29
CA ARG A 133 -5.88 6.30 15.60
C ARG A 133 -5.12 5.75 14.40
#